data_da1f5dccf245ed9b8c00c0c31ab43a3b
#
_entry.id   da1f5dccf245ed9b8c00c0c31ab43a3b
#
_cell.length_a   1.000
_cell.length_b   1.000
_cell.length_c   1.000
_cell.angle_alpha   90.00
_cell.angle_beta   90.00
_cell.angle_gamma   90.00
#
_symmetry.space_group_name_H-M   'P 1'
#
loop_
_entity.id
_entity.type
_entity.pdbx_description
1 polymer ?
#
loop_
_entity_poly.entity_id
_entity_poly.type
_entity_poly.pdbx_seq_one_letter_code
_entity_poly.pdbx_strand_id
1 'polypeptide(L)'
;VQNLYQKEFLLAQLEYDNKQTRADRKIGDYFNHISKDSKHDLACELIIELGDMDFWNDKTMDYKKQMTEVYKDQIYKLMEVVPDFKVANAVVHYDETSPHMHLVGIPVKDGYKNGMKKQVAKSKIFTKESLKTLQDKMRAYCIEKFNEVYVQNATLKKKQKGRNKDIHVNEMDGY
;
A
#
# COMPACT_ATOMS: atom_id res chain seq x y z
N VAL A 1 -9.34 3.22 -7.94
CA VAL A 1 -8.13 3.15 -8.77
C VAL A 1 -8.31 3.96 -10.04
N GLN A 2 -9.33 3.69 -10.88
CA GLN A 2 -9.52 4.36 -12.18
C GLN A 2 -9.57 5.88 -12.08
N ASN A 3 -10.36 6.45 -11.15
CA ASN A 3 -10.42 7.91 -10.93
C ASN A 3 -9.06 8.50 -10.55
N LEU A 4 -8.25 7.74 -9.82
CA LEU A 4 -6.91 8.16 -9.44
C LEU A 4 -5.96 8.16 -10.64
N TYR A 5 -6.09 7.23 -11.58
CA TYR A 5 -5.37 7.25 -12.86
C TYR A 5 -5.67 8.50 -13.66
N GLN A 6 -6.93 8.88 -13.78
CA GLN A 6 -7.32 10.13 -14.46
C GLN A 6 -6.70 11.35 -13.78
N LYS A 7 -6.80 11.42 -12.45
CA LYS A 7 -6.22 12.53 -11.68
C LYS A 7 -4.70 12.64 -11.85
N GLU A 8 -3.98 11.51 -11.81
CA GLU A 8 -2.53 11.50 -11.78
C GLU A 8 -1.89 11.56 -13.18
N PHE A 9 -2.51 10.95 -14.18
CA PHE A 9 -1.84 10.71 -15.47
C PHE A 9 -2.47 11.42 -16.67
N LEU A 10 -3.70 11.95 -16.58
CA LEU A 10 -4.40 12.52 -17.74
C LEU A 10 -3.58 13.59 -18.47
N LEU A 11 -2.99 14.54 -17.75
CA LEU A 11 -2.19 15.59 -18.37
C LEU A 11 -0.95 15.04 -19.07
N ALA A 12 -0.22 14.13 -18.43
CA ALA A 12 0.97 13.52 -19.02
C ALA A 12 0.62 12.64 -20.23
N GLN A 13 -0.54 11.97 -20.21
CA GLN A 13 -1.07 11.20 -21.33
C GLN A 13 -1.43 12.13 -22.51
N LEU A 14 -2.17 13.20 -22.28
CA LEU A 14 -2.53 14.16 -23.32
C LEU A 14 -1.29 14.81 -23.93
N GLU A 15 -0.32 15.21 -23.12
CA GLU A 15 0.96 15.75 -23.62
C GLU A 15 1.72 14.74 -24.50
N TYR A 16 1.69 13.46 -24.12
CA TYR A 16 2.30 12.40 -24.91
C TYR A 16 1.57 12.16 -26.23
N ASP A 17 0.24 12.00 -26.18
CA ASP A 17 -0.61 11.72 -27.33
C ASP A 17 -0.58 12.85 -28.39
N ASN A 18 -0.50 14.12 -27.95
CA ASN A 18 -0.41 15.27 -28.83
C ASN A 18 0.92 15.34 -29.63
N LYS A 19 1.97 14.68 -29.14
CA LYS A 19 3.25 14.56 -29.85
C LYS A 19 3.26 13.43 -30.88
N GLN A 20 2.29 12.52 -30.84
CA GLN A 20 2.22 11.39 -31.74
C GLN A 20 1.54 11.77 -33.06
N THR A 21 2.27 11.60 -34.15
CA THR A 21 1.71 11.81 -35.51
C THR A 21 0.87 10.64 -35.99
N ARG A 22 1.14 9.43 -35.45
CA ARG A 22 0.46 8.19 -35.82
C ARG A 22 -0.54 7.81 -34.74
N ALA A 23 -1.77 7.45 -35.14
CA ALA A 23 -2.86 7.08 -34.21
C ALA A 23 -2.54 5.81 -33.41
N ASP A 24 -1.84 4.84 -34.01
CA ASP A 24 -1.46 3.58 -33.36
C ASP A 24 -0.39 3.73 -32.24
N ARG A 25 0.23 4.92 -32.13
CA ARG A 25 1.19 5.24 -31.05
C ARG A 25 0.56 6.02 -29.90
N LYS A 26 -0.68 6.46 -30.05
CA LYS A 26 -1.42 7.15 -28.99
C LYS A 26 -1.90 6.16 -27.94
N ILE A 27 -1.82 6.56 -26.68
CA ILE A 27 -2.26 5.74 -25.54
C ILE A 27 -3.79 5.82 -25.40
N GLY A 28 -4.38 7.00 -25.58
CA GLY A 28 -5.81 7.25 -25.50
C GLY A 28 -6.40 7.14 -24.09
N ASP A 29 -6.16 6.04 -23.38
CA ASP A 29 -6.55 5.82 -21.99
C ASP A 29 -5.44 5.03 -21.28
N TYR A 30 -4.76 5.70 -20.35
CA TYR A 30 -3.61 5.10 -19.66
C TYR A 30 -4.01 4.00 -18.68
N PHE A 31 -5.19 4.07 -18.04
CA PHE A 31 -5.69 2.99 -17.20
C PHE A 31 -5.90 1.71 -18.00
N ASN A 32 -6.62 1.81 -19.13
CA ASN A 32 -6.82 0.67 -20.01
C ASN A 32 -5.52 0.18 -20.67
N HIS A 33 -4.57 1.07 -20.91
CA HIS A 33 -3.26 0.71 -21.44
C HIS A 33 -2.49 -0.16 -20.44
N ILE A 34 -2.38 0.27 -19.16
CA ILE A 34 -1.71 -0.49 -18.12
C ILE A 34 -2.46 -1.77 -17.74
N SER A 35 -3.80 -1.77 -17.73
CA SER A 35 -4.59 -2.96 -17.39
C SER A 35 -4.37 -4.14 -18.35
N LYS A 36 -3.91 -3.87 -19.56
CA LYS A 36 -3.58 -4.87 -20.58
C LYS A 36 -2.08 -5.21 -20.64
N ASP A 37 -1.26 -4.49 -19.91
CA ASP A 37 0.19 -4.66 -19.92
C ASP A 37 0.61 -5.70 -18.87
N SER A 38 1.20 -6.80 -19.32
CA SER A 38 1.70 -7.86 -18.43
C SER A 38 2.97 -7.48 -17.63
N LYS A 39 3.60 -6.34 -17.93
CA LYS A 39 4.86 -5.91 -17.32
C LYS A 39 4.67 -4.93 -16.16
N HIS A 40 3.51 -4.31 -16.06
CA HIS A 40 3.22 -3.31 -15.05
C HIS A 40 2.01 -3.70 -14.19
N ASP A 41 2.12 -3.48 -12.90
CA ASP A 41 0.99 -3.61 -11.99
C ASP A 41 0.11 -2.37 -12.06
N LEU A 42 -1.19 -2.58 -12.20
CA LEU A 42 -2.19 -1.51 -12.23
C LEU A 42 -2.28 -0.75 -10.90
N ALA A 43 -2.14 -1.47 -9.81
CA ALA A 43 -2.10 -0.97 -8.44
C ALA A 43 -1.29 -1.92 -7.56
N CYS A 44 -0.92 -1.46 -6.37
CA CYS A 44 -0.27 -2.29 -5.36
C CYS A 44 -1.12 -2.27 -4.09
N GLU A 45 -1.15 -3.39 -3.39
CA GLU A 45 -1.74 -3.52 -2.08
C GLU A 45 -0.64 -3.58 -1.01
N LEU A 46 -0.90 -2.92 0.10
CA LEU A 46 -0.12 -3.02 1.33
C LEU A 46 -1.06 -3.45 2.45
N ILE A 47 -0.64 -4.43 3.25
CA ILE A 47 -1.37 -4.85 4.44
C ILE A 47 -0.62 -4.31 5.66
N ILE A 48 -1.35 -3.63 6.55
CA ILE A 48 -0.84 -3.15 7.83
C ILE A 48 -1.59 -3.87 8.94
N GLU A 49 -0.85 -4.62 9.72
CA GLU A 49 -1.34 -5.38 10.86
C GLU A 49 -0.43 -5.14 12.07
N LEU A 50 -1.02 -5.07 13.27
CA LEU A 50 -0.31 -4.99 14.54
C LEU A 50 -0.89 -6.03 15.51
N GLY A 51 0.01 -6.79 16.13
CA GLY A 51 -0.36 -7.93 16.97
C GLY A 51 -0.54 -9.20 16.15
N ASP A 52 -0.83 -10.26 16.84
CA ASP A 52 -1.09 -11.58 16.29
C ASP A 52 -2.44 -12.10 16.81
N MET A 53 -2.85 -13.26 16.34
CA MET A 53 -4.08 -13.92 16.74
C MET A 53 -4.15 -14.07 18.28
N ASP A 54 -3.05 -14.47 18.92
CA ASP A 54 -3.00 -14.70 20.38
C ASP A 54 -3.29 -13.41 21.16
N PHE A 55 -2.80 -12.28 20.67
CA PHE A 55 -3.08 -10.98 21.28
C PHE A 55 -4.54 -10.55 21.10
N TRP A 56 -5.16 -10.82 19.95
CA TRP A 56 -6.46 -10.30 19.59
C TRP A 56 -7.63 -11.22 19.95
N ASN A 57 -7.39 -12.52 20.21
CA ASN A 57 -8.43 -13.55 20.36
C ASN A 57 -9.38 -13.28 21.52
N ASP A 58 -8.90 -12.73 22.61
CA ASP A 58 -9.68 -12.42 23.82
C ASP A 58 -10.24 -10.98 23.86
N LYS A 59 -9.97 -10.18 22.86
CA LYS A 59 -10.38 -8.77 22.81
C LYS A 59 -11.80 -8.62 22.25
N THR A 60 -12.57 -7.74 22.88
CA THR A 60 -13.93 -7.39 22.40
C THR A 60 -13.86 -6.66 21.06
N MET A 61 -14.96 -6.68 20.32
CA MET A 61 -15.07 -5.96 19.05
C MET A 61 -14.83 -4.44 19.23
N ASP A 62 -15.33 -3.86 20.32
CA ASP A 62 -15.13 -2.43 20.60
C ASP A 62 -13.66 -2.11 20.88
N TYR A 63 -12.95 -3.01 21.56
CA TYR A 63 -11.51 -2.88 21.73
C TYR A 63 -10.78 -2.97 20.39
N LYS A 64 -11.10 -3.95 19.53
CA LYS A 64 -10.53 -4.08 18.19
C LYS A 64 -10.79 -2.84 17.33
N LYS A 65 -11.98 -2.25 17.37
CA LYS A 65 -12.36 -1.07 16.58
C LYS A 65 -11.60 0.20 16.93
N GLN A 66 -10.96 0.30 18.08
CA GLN A 66 -10.07 1.40 18.42
C GLN A 66 -8.85 1.45 17.46
N MET A 67 -8.47 0.32 16.85
CA MET A 67 -7.47 0.30 15.78
C MET A 67 -7.80 1.20 14.58
N THR A 68 -9.05 1.63 14.42
CA THR A 68 -9.43 2.60 13.37
C THR A 68 -8.57 3.86 13.45
N GLU A 69 -8.34 4.39 14.65
CA GLU A 69 -7.54 5.62 14.83
C GLU A 69 -6.05 5.35 14.55
N VAL A 70 -5.55 4.18 14.93
CA VAL A 70 -4.18 3.76 14.61
C VAL A 70 -4.00 3.66 13.10
N TYR A 71 -4.92 2.99 12.40
CA TYR A 71 -4.83 2.81 10.95
C TYR A 71 -5.04 4.10 10.15
N LYS A 72 -5.89 5.02 10.61
CA LYS A 72 -5.99 6.36 10.02
C LYS A 72 -4.65 7.10 10.06
N ASP A 73 -3.98 7.09 11.21
CA ASP A 73 -2.65 7.68 11.35
C ASP A 73 -1.65 7.03 10.38
N GLN A 74 -1.69 5.70 10.25
CA GLN A 74 -0.79 4.98 9.36
C GLN A 74 -0.97 5.38 7.88
N ILE A 75 -2.17 5.75 7.43
CA ILE A 75 -2.37 6.27 6.07
C ILE A 75 -1.59 7.57 5.86
N TYR A 76 -1.69 8.51 6.81
CA TYR A 76 -0.95 9.78 6.74
C TYR A 76 0.57 9.56 6.80
N LYS A 77 1.03 8.69 7.70
CA LYS A 77 2.45 8.34 7.82
C LYS A 77 3.00 7.66 6.56
N LEU A 78 2.22 6.80 5.93
CA LEU A 78 2.57 6.18 4.66
C LEU A 78 2.75 7.24 3.56
N MET A 79 1.83 8.21 3.46
CA MET A 79 1.91 9.30 2.48
C MET A 79 3.14 10.21 2.71
N GLU A 80 3.57 10.38 3.96
CA GLU A 80 4.81 11.09 4.30
C GLU A 80 6.07 10.28 3.92
N VAL A 81 6.07 8.97 4.20
CA VAL A 81 7.23 8.09 3.96
C VAL A 81 7.42 7.76 2.49
N VAL A 82 6.32 7.58 1.75
CA VAL A 82 6.32 7.24 0.32
C VAL A 82 5.37 8.18 -0.44
N PRO A 83 5.71 9.45 -0.64
CA PRO A 83 4.83 10.44 -1.27
C PRO A 83 4.50 10.11 -2.73
N ASP A 84 5.32 9.30 -3.37
CA ASP A 84 5.10 8.79 -4.73
C ASP A 84 4.11 7.60 -4.79
N PHE A 85 3.65 7.08 -3.66
CA PHE A 85 2.57 6.10 -3.60
C PHE A 85 1.24 6.79 -3.32
N LYS A 86 0.37 6.84 -4.33
CA LYS A 86 -0.92 7.53 -4.25
C LYS A 86 -2.00 6.58 -3.77
N VAL A 87 -2.48 6.78 -2.56
CA VAL A 87 -3.52 5.94 -1.94
C VAL A 87 -4.84 6.11 -2.67
N ALA A 88 -5.43 5.00 -3.10
CA ALA A 88 -6.73 4.95 -3.78
C ALA A 88 -7.86 4.56 -2.83
N ASN A 89 -7.60 3.63 -1.93
CA ASN A 89 -8.58 3.11 -0.96
C ASN A 89 -7.86 2.47 0.23
N ALA A 90 -8.53 2.46 1.39
CA ALA A 90 -8.12 1.71 2.55
C ALA A 90 -9.37 1.11 3.22
N VAL A 91 -9.30 -0.17 3.58
CA VAL A 91 -10.37 -0.91 4.25
C VAL A 91 -9.79 -1.61 5.47
N VAL A 92 -10.47 -1.51 6.60
CA VAL A 92 -10.07 -2.23 7.82
C VAL A 92 -11.02 -3.39 8.05
N HIS A 93 -10.46 -4.58 8.22
CA HIS A 93 -11.17 -5.80 8.56
C HIS A 93 -11.11 -6.02 10.08
N TYR A 94 -12.27 -6.25 10.70
CA TYR A 94 -12.42 -6.54 12.12
C TYR A 94 -13.06 -7.89 12.39
N ASP A 95 -13.60 -8.50 11.37
CA ASP A 95 -14.34 -9.78 11.39
C ASP A 95 -13.44 -11.01 11.31
N GLU A 96 -12.16 -10.79 11.07
CA GLU A 96 -11.12 -11.82 11.10
C GLU A 96 -10.45 -11.91 12.49
N THR A 97 -9.49 -12.82 12.63
CA THR A 97 -8.82 -13.10 13.92
C THR A 97 -8.12 -11.88 14.50
N SER A 98 -7.44 -11.10 13.65
CA SER A 98 -6.77 -9.86 14.03
C SER A 98 -7.22 -8.69 13.16
N PRO A 99 -7.40 -7.49 13.72
CA PRO A 99 -7.66 -6.29 12.94
C PRO A 99 -6.49 -6.01 12.00
N HIS A 100 -6.79 -5.78 10.72
CA HIS A 100 -5.78 -5.39 9.76
C HIS A 100 -6.36 -4.45 8.69
N MET A 101 -5.51 -3.65 8.09
CA MET A 101 -5.91 -2.70 7.05
C MET A 101 -5.31 -3.10 5.71
N HIS A 102 -6.18 -3.29 4.73
CA HIS A 102 -5.83 -3.37 3.31
C HIS A 102 -5.79 -1.97 2.71
N LEU A 103 -4.67 -1.59 2.15
CA LEU A 103 -4.45 -0.29 1.55
C LEU A 103 -4.00 -0.46 0.11
N VAL A 104 -4.83 0.01 -0.83
CA VAL A 104 -4.57 -0.06 -2.27
C VAL A 104 -4.15 1.30 -2.78
N GLY A 105 -3.10 1.35 -3.60
CA GLY A 105 -2.61 2.59 -4.18
C GLY A 105 -1.82 2.37 -5.47
N ILE A 106 -1.41 3.47 -6.07
CA ILE A 106 -0.67 3.51 -7.32
C ILE A 106 0.72 4.09 -7.07
N PRO A 107 1.81 3.37 -7.39
CA PRO A 107 3.15 3.91 -7.35
C PRO A 107 3.39 4.79 -8.59
N VAL A 108 3.52 6.09 -8.39
CA VAL A 108 3.60 7.10 -9.45
C VAL A 108 4.99 7.70 -9.48
N LYS A 109 5.62 7.74 -10.66
CA LYS A 109 6.92 8.39 -10.85
C LYS A 109 6.85 9.39 -11.98
N ASP A 110 7.43 10.56 -11.74
CA ASP A 110 7.57 11.64 -12.71
C ASP A 110 9.01 11.71 -13.27
N GLY A 111 9.21 12.52 -14.31
CA GLY A 111 10.53 12.82 -14.85
C GLY A 111 11.07 11.82 -15.87
N TYR A 112 10.22 10.97 -16.45
CA TYR A 112 10.66 10.09 -17.55
C TYR A 112 11.02 10.86 -18.81
N LYS A 113 12.15 10.50 -19.42
CA LYS A 113 12.62 11.08 -20.70
C LYS A 113 11.92 10.46 -21.90
N ASN A 114 11.56 9.19 -21.81
CA ASN A 114 10.91 8.41 -22.88
C ASN A 114 9.48 8.03 -22.48
N GLY A 115 8.57 8.02 -23.45
CA GLY A 115 7.16 7.75 -23.20
C GLY A 115 6.46 8.94 -22.54
N MET A 116 5.46 8.65 -21.72
CA MET A 116 4.82 9.66 -20.87
C MET A 116 5.82 10.17 -19.82
N LYS A 117 5.78 11.46 -19.51
CA LYS A 117 6.64 12.04 -18.46
C LYS A 117 6.35 11.47 -17.07
N LYS A 118 5.11 11.12 -16.81
CA LYS A 118 4.62 10.54 -15.54
C LYS A 118 4.03 9.18 -15.81
N GLN A 119 4.49 8.16 -15.09
CA GLN A 119 4.13 6.75 -15.33
C GLN A 119 3.95 5.98 -14.02
N VAL A 120 3.23 4.85 -14.08
CA VAL A 120 3.24 3.83 -13.02
C VAL A 120 4.64 3.22 -12.93
N ALA A 121 5.18 3.09 -11.71
CA ALA A 121 6.58 2.71 -11.53
C ALA A 121 6.84 1.95 -10.23
N LYS A 122 6.20 0.78 -10.03
CA LYS A 122 6.35 -0.04 -8.81
C LYS A 122 7.82 -0.30 -8.45
N SER A 123 8.61 -0.78 -9.39
CA SER A 123 10.02 -1.14 -9.15
C SER A 123 10.94 0.05 -8.86
N LYS A 124 10.51 1.28 -9.21
CA LYS A 124 11.27 2.50 -8.90
C LYS A 124 10.91 3.09 -7.53
N ILE A 125 9.70 2.86 -7.07
CA ILE A 125 9.21 3.33 -5.77
C ILE A 125 9.52 2.29 -4.69
N PHE A 126 9.22 1.02 -4.94
CA PHE A 126 9.40 -0.09 -4.01
C PHE A 126 10.65 -0.89 -4.35
N THR A 127 11.83 -0.30 -4.09
CA THR A 127 13.10 -1.01 -4.11
C THR A 127 13.28 -1.81 -2.80
N LYS A 128 14.25 -2.71 -2.76
CA LYS A 128 14.57 -3.47 -1.54
C LYS A 128 14.88 -2.55 -0.35
N GLU A 129 15.61 -1.47 -0.59
CA GLU A 129 16.02 -0.49 0.41
C GLU A 129 14.81 0.34 0.88
N SER A 130 13.99 0.83 -0.06
CA SER A 130 12.80 1.62 0.27
C SER A 130 11.76 0.79 1.03
N LEU A 131 11.57 -0.48 0.66
CA LEU A 131 10.68 -1.40 1.38
C LEU A 131 11.17 -1.68 2.80
N LYS A 132 12.48 -1.84 3.00
CA LYS A 132 13.05 -2.00 4.35
C LYS A 132 12.81 -0.75 5.20
N THR A 133 13.11 0.43 4.65
CA THR A 133 12.88 1.72 5.33
C THR A 133 11.41 1.94 5.65
N LEU A 134 10.53 1.65 4.68
CA LEU A 134 9.09 1.73 4.85
C LEU A 134 8.63 0.84 6.01
N GLN A 135 9.01 -0.44 6.00
CA GLN A 135 8.64 -1.39 7.02
C GLN A 135 9.13 -0.95 8.41
N ASP A 136 10.38 -0.47 8.53
CA ASP A 136 10.95 -0.04 9.81
C ASP A 136 10.20 1.18 10.36
N LYS A 137 9.94 2.19 9.53
CA LYS A 137 9.22 3.40 9.92
C LYS A 137 7.77 3.11 10.27
N MET A 138 7.04 2.39 9.40
CA MET A 138 5.62 2.10 9.65
C MET A 138 5.41 1.26 10.91
N ARG A 139 6.30 0.31 11.20
CA ARG A 139 6.26 -0.44 12.46
C ARG A 139 6.44 0.47 13.68
N ALA A 140 7.38 1.41 13.63
CA ALA A 140 7.62 2.35 14.72
C ALA A 140 6.42 3.29 14.93
N TYR A 141 5.88 3.87 13.87
CA TYR A 141 4.69 4.73 13.96
C TYR A 141 3.45 3.96 14.44
N CYS A 142 3.28 2.72 13.99
CA CYS A 142 2.12 1.91 14.36
C CYS A 142 2.10 1.60 15.86
N ILE A 143 3.23 1.17 16.45
CA ILE A 143 3.30 0.88 17.88
C ILE A 143 3.21 2.16 18.74
N GLU A 144 3.78 3.26 18.29
CA GLU A 144 3.67 4.56 18.96
C GLU A 144 2.20 5.01 19.04
N LYS A 145 1.49 4.99 17.90
CA LYS A 145 0.08 5.37 17.86
C LYS A 145 -0.82 4.39 18.59
N PHE A 146 -0.51 3.10 18.55
CA PHE A 146 -1.20 2.08 19.36
C PHE A 146 -1.08 2.41 20.85
N ASN A 147 0.12 2.69 21.34
CA ASN A 147 0.34 3.01 22.74
C ASN A 147 -0.42 4.26 23.19
N GLU A 148 -0.50 5.27 22.32
CA GLU A 148 -1.29 6.48 22.55
C GLU A 148 -2.79 6.16 22.66
N VAL A 149 -3.36 5.46 21.68
CA VAL A 149 -4.80 5.18 21.57
C VAL A 149 -5.26 4.25 22.68
N TYR A 150 -4.47 3.23 23.00
CA TYR A 150 -4.83 2.19 24.00
C TYR A 150 -4.29 2.48 25.40
N VAL A 151 -3.57 3.58 25.58
CA VAL A 151 -2.90 3.94 26.84
C VAL A 151 -2.04 2.78 27.36
N GLN A 152 -1.17 2.25 26.48
CA GLN A 152 -0.33 1.08 26.72
C GLN A 152 1.16 1.45 26.61
N ASN A 153 2.02 0.53 27.01
CA ASN A 153 3.48 0.60 26.84
C ASN A 153 3.99 -0.64 26.10
N ALA A 154 3.27 -1.05 25.06
CA ALA A 154 3.63 -2.20 24.26
C ALA A 154 4.92 -1.94 23.45
N THR A 155 5.69 -2.99 23.21
CA THR A 155 6.91 -2.95 22.43
C THR A 155 6.85 -3.95 21.28
N LEU A 156 7.49 -3.61 20.16
CA LEU A 156 7.54 -4.50 19.00
C LEU A 156 8.44 -5.73 19.30
N LYS A 157 7.97 -6.89 18.93
CA LYS A 157 8.82 -8.09 18.89
C LYS A 157 10.00 -7.87 17.94
N LYS A 158 11.18 -8.43 18.28
CA LYS A 158 12.34 -8.37 17.39
C LYS A 158 12.01 -9.01 16.05
N LYS A 159 12.48 -8.38 14.95
CA LYS A 159 12.34 -8.98 13.62
C LYS A 159 13.05 -10.34 13.58
N GLN A 160 12.34 -11.35 13.14
CA GLN A 160 12.94 -12.65 12.85
C GLN A 160 13.74 -12.58 11.55
N LYS A 161 14.89 -13.27 11.52
CA LYS A 161 15.67 -13.44 10.27
C LYS A 161 15.05 -14.58 9.47
N GLY A 162 14.82 -14.33 8.21
CA GLY A 162 14.32 -15.32 7.26
C GLY A 162 13.07 -14.84 6.52
N ARG A 163 12.66 -15.63 5.55
CA ARG A 163 11.39 -15.43 4.83
C ARG A 163 10.30 -16.13 5.63
N ASN A 164 9.22 -15.43 5.93
CA ASN A 164 8.01 -16.09 6.41
C ASN A 164 7.59 -17.12 5.37
N LYS A 165 7.27 -18.33 5.80
CA LYS A 165 6.62 -19.29 4.93
C LYS A 165 5.19 -18.78 4.68
N ASP A 166 4.83 -18.66 3.42
CA ASP A 166 3.43 -18.47 3.06
C ASP A 166 2.71 -19.78 3.41
N ILE A 167 1.88 -19.76 4.44
CA ILE A 167 1.06 -20.90 4.86
C ILE A 167 -0.29 -20.74 4.18
N HIS A 168 -0.73 -21.75 3.46
CA HIS A 168 -2.05 -21.72 2.85
C HIS A 168 -3.12 -21.71 3.94
N VAL A 169 -4.20 -20.93 3.74
CA VAL A 169 -5.28 -20.76 4.73
C VAL A 169 -5.81 -22.11 5.24
N ASN A 170 -5.90 -23.11 4.39
CA ASN A 170 -6.35 -24.47 4.74
C ASN A 170 -5.32 -25.27 5.60
N GLU A 171 -4.12 -24.77 5.79
CA GLU A 171 -3.05 -25.41 6.58
C GLU A 171 -2.84 -24.70 7.93
N MET A 172 -3.61 -23.64 8.21
CA MET A 172 -3.46 -22.84 9.45
C MET A 172 -4.02 -23.51 10.71
N ASP A 173 -4.90 -24.51 10.56
CA ASP A 173 -5.50 -25.24 11.69
C ASP A 173 -4.54 -26.14 12.48
N GLY A 174 -3.25 -26.16 12.12
CA GLY A 174 -2.22 -26.99 12.75
C GLY A 174 -1.01 -26.22 13.30
N TYR A 175 -1.11 -24.88 13.38
CA TYR A 175 -0.02 -24.04 13.88
C TYR A 175 -0.36 -23.36 15.20
#